data_9d8e1834575f10dad962e53a31081380
#
_entry.id   9d8e1834575f10dad962e53a31081380
#
_cell.length_a   1.000
_cell.length_b   1.000
_cell.length_c   1.000
_cell.angle_alpha   90.00
_cell.angle_beta   90.00
_cell.angle_gamma   90.00
#
_symmetry.space_group_name_H-M   'P 1'
#
loop_
_entity.id
_entity.type
_entity.pdbx_description
1 polymer ?
#
loop_
_entity_poly.entity_id
_entity_poly.type
_entity_poly.pdbx_seq_one_letter_code
_entity_poly.pdbx_strand_id
1 'polypeptide(L)'
;GGRFDLGVGIGYRQLEFDQFGRKISHRPSLVEEGIEILRRAWSGEPVNFEGKRFSVGDLCITPTPKRAPKVLLGGMAPPAIDRAARIADGFLCTGGIGMDVYVEALKNNGKSPEEGNIILGCWAIIAEDPEAEAANVGEHVLYQSNEYIRWGAFGPPDQTPLFPDA
;
A
#
# COMPACT_ATOMS: atom_id res chain seq x y z
N GLY A 1 13.30 -18.11 6.54
CA GLY A 1 14.14 -18.08 5.48
C GLY A 1 14.23 -16.83 4.58
N GLY A 2 13.83 -15.61 5.00
CA GLY A 2 14.07 -14.37 4.23
C GLY A 2 13.34 -14.28 2.88
N ARG A 3 12.22 -14.97 2.73
CA ARG A 3 11.40 -15.01 1.51
C ARG A 3 10.08 -14.22 1.64
N PHE A 4 9.94 -13.44 2.69
CA PHE A 4 8.75 -12.65 2.97
C PHE A 4 9.12 -11.17 2.95
N ASP A 5 8.36 -10.39 2.22
CA ASP A 5 8.31 -8.94 2.27
C ASP A 5 6.87 -8.53 2.58
N LEU A 6 6.69 -7.44 3.31
CA LEU A 6 5.39 -6.97 3.80
C LEU A 6 4.86 -5.86 2.92
N GLY A 7 3.80 -6.13 2.15
CA GLY A 7 3.04 -5.10 1.44
C GLY A 7 1.99 -4.47 2.36
N VAL A 8 1.95 -3.14 2.43
CA VAL A 8 1.03 -2.38 3.28
C VAL A 8 0.26 -1.35 2.46
N GLY A 9 -1.06 -1.34 2.59
CA GLY A 9 -1.95 -0.28 2.12
C GLY A 9 -2.57 0.46 3.30
N ILE A 10 -2.89 1.74 3.12
CA ILE A 10 -3.52 2.53 4.20
C ILE A 10 -5.05 2.40 4.23
N GLY A 11 -5.64 1.72 3.25
CA GLY A 11 -7.09 1.59 3.11
C GLY A 11 -7.76 2.86 2.52
N TYR A 12 -8.95 2.69 1.98
CA TYR A 12 -9.73 3.78 1.37
C TYR A 12 -11.24 3.66 1.59
N ARG A 13 -11.75 2.48 1.97
CA ARG A 13 -13.18 2.22 2.11
C ARG A 13 -13.69 2.66 3.49
N GLN A 14 -14.49 3.73 3.53
CA GLN A 14 -15.02 4.31 4.77
C GLN A 14 -15.72 3.27 5.65
N LEU A 15 -16.57 2.44 5.05
CA LEU A 15 -17.34 1.41 5.77
C LEU A 15 -16.45 0.46 6.60
N GLU A 16 -15.28 0.08 6.09
CA GLU A 16 -14.36 -0.78 6.82
C GLU A 16 -13.79 -0.08 8.06
N PHE A 17 -13.41 1.20 7.92
CA PHE A 17 -12.95 1.99 9.07
C PHE A 17 -14.03 2.11 10.14
N ASP A 18 -15.28 2.34 9.74
CA ASP A 18 -16.41 2.47 10.66
C ASP A 18 -16.67 1.15 11.39
N GLN A 19 -16.63 0.03 10.68
CA GLN A 19 -16.81 -1.30 11.28
C GLN A 19 -15.71 -1.68 12.28
N PHE A 20 -14.48 -1.22 12.05
CA PHE A 20 -13.38 -1.41 13.00
C PHE A 20 -13.28 -0.30 14.07
N GLY A 21 -14.25 0.62 14.12
CA GLY A 21 -14.25 1.73 15.08
C GLY A 21 -13.05 2.69 14.89
N ARG A 22 -12.57 2.82 13.65
CA ARG A 22 -11.42 3.66 13.32
C ARG A 22 -11.83 4.84 12.44
N LYS A 23 -11.18 5.99 12.62
CA LYS A 23 -11.40 7.15 11.75
C LYS A 23 -10.50 7.04 10.52
N ILE A 24 -11.07 7.12 9.32
CA ILE A 24 -10.32 7.07 8.06
C ILE A 24 -9.28 8.18 7.96
N SER A 25 -9.53 9.35 8.56
CA SER A 25 -8.56 10.46 8.63
C SER A 25 -7.29 10.11 9.42
N HIS A 26 -7.33 9.07 10.26
CA HIS A 26 -6.19 8.62 11.04
C HIS A 26 -5.27 7.64 10.30
N ARG A 27 -5.70 7.14 9.13
CA ARG A 27 -4.96 6.09 8.38
C ARG A 27 -3.49 6.41 8.09
N PRO A 28 -3.07 7.67 7.80
CA PRO A 28 -1.64 7.96 7.64
C PRO A 28 -0.82 7.70 8.90
N SER A 29 -1.26 8.22 10.04
CA SER A 29 -0.55 8.02 11.31
C SER A 29 -0.64 6.59 11.84
N LEU A 30 -1.75 5.88 11.56
CA LEU A 30 -1.87 4.45 11.90
C LEU A 30 -0.81 3.61 11.17
N VAL A 31 -0.62 3.86 9.88
CA VAL A 31 0.38 3.09 9.11
C VAL A 31 1.81 3.47 9.47
N GLU A 32 2.08 4.75 9.71
CA GLU A 32 3.43 5.22 10.09
C GLU A 32 3.86 4.62 11.43
N GLU A 33 3.02 4.74 12.46
CA GLU A 33 3.30 4.16 13.78
C GLU A 33 3.34 2.63 13.74
N GLY A 34 2.43 2.00 12.96
CA GLY A 34 2.40 0.54 12.80
C GLY A 34 3.68 0.00 12.16
N ILE A 35 4.21 0.65 11.13
CA ILE A 35 5.48 0.26 10.50
C ILE A 35 6.64 0.40 11.50
N GLU A 36 6.66 1.48 12.28
CA GLU A 36 7.70 1.67 13.29
C GLU A 36 7.66 0.58 14.35
N ILE A 37 6.47 0.25 14.87
CA ILE A 37 6.29 -0.83 15.86
C ILE A 37 6.76 -2.18 15.28
N LEU A 38 6.38 -2.49 14.03
CA LEU A 38 6.79 -3.72 13.35
C LEU A 38 8.31 -3.82 13.22
N ARG A 39 8.98 -2.73 12.80
CA ARG A 39 10.44 -2.71 12.66
C ARG A 39 11.13 -2.94 14.01
N ARG A 40 10.63 -2.30 15.07
CA ARG A 40 11.13 -2.54 16.44
C ARG A 40 10.89 -4.00 16.86
N ALA A 41 9.70 -4.54 16.62
CA ALA A 41 9.37 -5.92 16.98
C ALA A 41 10.27 -6.96 16.27
N TRP A 42 10.72 -6.67 15.05
CA TRP A 42 11.63 -7.55 14.30
C TRP A 42 13.08 -7.49 14.77
N SER A 43 13.46 -6.53 15.61
CA SER A 43 14.80 -6.47 16.18
C SER A 43 15.05 -7.55 17.26
N GLY A 44 13.97 -8.06 17.87
CA GLY A 44 14.03 -8.99 19.01
C GLY A 44 14.14 -8.33 20.37
N GLU A 45 14.28 -7.02 20.40
CA GLU A 45 14.27 -6.27 21.65
C GLU A 45 12.84 -5.98 22.11
N PRO A 46 12.61 -5.82 23.43
CA PRO A 46 11.30 -5.40 23.93
C PRO A 46 10.88 -4.06 23.33
N VAL A 47 9.66 -4.03 22.78
CA VAL A 47 9.10 -2.82 22.18
C VAL A 47 8.31 -2.05 23.21
N ASN A 48 8.79 -0.85 23.53
CA ASN A 48 8.03 0.16 24.24
C ASN A 48 7.77 1.33 23.28
N PHE A 49 6.52 1.63 23.00
CA PHE A 49 6.12 2.64 22.04
C PHE A 49 4.91 3.42 22.54
N GLU A 50 5.04 4.73 22.60
CA GLU A 50 3.96 5.67 22.89
C GLU A 50 3.79 6.60 21.68
N GLY A 51 2.67 6.46 20.98
CA GLY A 51 2.30 7.24 19.80
C GLY A 51 0.93 7.88 19.93
N LYS A 52 0.49 8.52 18.86
CA LYS A 52 -0.86 9.13 18.78
C LYS A 52 -1.94 8.09 18.59
N ARG A 53 -1.61 6.91 18.08
CA ARG A 53 -2.54 5.84 17.65
C ARG A 53 -2.34 4.54 18.40
N PHE A 54 -1.12 4.25 18.77
CA PHE A 54 -0.76 3.03 19.47
C PHE A 54 0.03 3.33 20.73
N SER A 55 -0.26 2.55 21.77
CA SER A 55 0.55 2.43 22.97
C SER A 55 0.89 0.95 23.12
N VAL A 56 2.16 0.62 23.15
CA VAL A 56 2.66 -0.75 23.27
C VAL A 56 3.72 -0.79 24.35
N GLY A 57 3.52 -1.63 25.37
CA GLY A 57 4.46 -1.83 26.47
C GLY A 57 4.97 -3.26 26.52
N ASP A 58 6.28 -3.42 26.67
CA ASP A 58 6.99 -4.69 26.90
C ASP A 58 6.64 -5.83 25.92
N LEU A 59 6.30 -5.48 24.67
CA LEU A 59 6.05 -6.46 23.63
C LEU A 59 7.36 -7.05 23.12
N CYS A 60 7.55 -8.36 23.30
CA CYS A 60 8.67 -9.08 22.71
C CYS A 60 8.13 -10.20 21.81
N ILE A 61 8.53 -10.17 20.52
CA ILE A 61 8.08 -11.14 19.51
C ILE A 61 9.22 -12.09 19.15
N THR A 62 8.98 -13.38 19.34
CA THR A 62 9.93 -14.45 19.01
C THR A 62 9.25 -15.56 18.21
N PRO A 63 9.97 -16.26 17.31
CA PRO A 63 11.36 -16.03 16.91
C PRO A 63 11.53 -14.81 16.03
N THR A 64 12.65 -14.11 16.16
CA THR A 64 12.98 -12.97 15.31
C THR A 64 13.43 -13.41 13.91
N PRO A 65 13.13 -12.64 12.87
CA PRO A 65 13.63 -12.92 11.55
C PRO A 65 15.14 -12.69 11.45
N LYS A 66 15.89 -13.60 10.80
CA LYS A 66 17.34 -13.41 10.56
C LYS A 66 17.63 -12.16 9.72
N ARG A 67 16.73 -11.78 8.86
CA ARG A 67 16.71 -10.53 8.09
C ARG A 67 15.31 -9.94 8.23
N ALA A 68 15.23 -8.69 8.65
CA ALA A 68 13.95 -7.99 8.71
C ALA A 68 13.27 -8.00 7.34
N PRO A 69 11.97 -8.28 7.26
CA PRO A 69 11.20 -8.15 6.02
C PRO A 69 11.28 -6.71 5.50
N LYS A 70 11.33 -6.56 4.18
CA LYS A 70 11.12 -5.25 3.57
C LYS A 70 9.67 -4.83 3.74
N VAL A 71 9.46 -3.55 4.00
CA VAL A 71 8.13 -2.94 4.02
C VAL A 71 7.92 -2.22 2.70
N LEU A 72 6.91 -2.65 1.95
CA LEU A 72 6.51 -2.05 0.68
C LEU A 72 5.17 -1.32 0.89
N LEU A 73 5.11 -0.04 0.60
CA LEU A 73 3.93 0.77 0.88
C LEU A 73 3.23 1.17 -0.42
N GLY A 74 1.94 0.87 -0.51
CA GLY A 74 1.09 1.23 -1.64
C GLY A 74 0.37 2.55 -1.45
N GLY A 75 0.04 3.21 -2.57
CA GLY A 75 -0.75 4.43 -2.62
C GLY A 75 -0.75 5.05 -3.99
N MET A 76 -1.81 5.81 -4.34
CA MET A 76 -1.93 6.50 -5.62
C MET A 76 -1.86 8.02 -5.48
N ALA A 77 -2.27 8.55 -4.33
CA ALA A 77 -2.22 9.99 -4.09
C ALA A 77 -0.80 10.45 -3.74
N PRO A 78 -0.36 11.65 -4.21
CA PRO A 78 0.99 12.14 -3.96
C PRO A 78 1.46 12.09 -2.50
N PRO A 79 0.63 12.43 -1.47
CA PRO A 79 1.06 12.31 -0.08
C PRO A 79 1.28 10.86 0.38
N ALA A 80 0.62 9.87 -0.24
CA ALA A 80 0.83 8.45 0.06
C ALA A 80 2.12 7.94 -0.59
N ILE A 81 2.42 8.41 -1.79
CA ILE A 81 3.65 8.10 -2.54
C ILE A 81 4.87 8.71 -1.82
N ASP A 82 4.77 9.97 -1.39
CA ASP A 82 5.82 10.61 -0.58
C ASP A 82 6.08 9.84 0.71
N ARG A 83 5.04 9.38 1.39
CA ARG A 83 5.18 8.52 2.58
C ARG A 83 5.93 7.24 2.25
N ALA A 84 5.64 6.58 1.12
CA ALA A 84 6.37 5.39 0.70
C ALA A 84 7.86 5.69 0.51
N ALA A 85 8.20 6.80 -0.16
CA ALA A 85 9.59 7.23 -0.34
C ALA A 85 10.28 7.53 1.00
N ARG A 86 9.56 8.12 1.96
CA ARG A 86 10.11 8.55 3.25
C ARG A 86 10.35 7.38 4.21
N ILE A 87 9.37 6.48 4.38
CA ILE A 87 9.39 5.49 5.47
C ILE A 87 9.42 4.02 5.04
N ALA A 88 9.19 3.71 3.76
CA ALA A 88 9.20 2.33 3.30
C ALA A 88 10.52 1.92 2.63
N ASP A 89 10.68 0.62 2.41
CA ASP A 89 11.82 0.03 1.68
C ASP A 89 11.50 -0.12 0.19
N GLY A 90 10.27 0.25 -0.21
CA GLY A 90 9.84 0.27 -1.60
C GLY A 90 8.39 0.69 -1.76
N PHE A 91 7.99 0.90 -3.01
CA PHE A 91 6.67 1.35 -3.42
C PHE A 91 5.92 0.25 -4.17
N LEU A 92 4.70 -0.06 -3.71
CA LEU A 92 3.76 -0.91 -4.43
C LEU A 92 2.97 -0.04 -5.40
N CYS A 93 3.33 -0.13 -6.67
CA CYS A 93 2.74 0.63 -7.75
C CYS A 93 1.64 -0.19 -8.45
N THR A 94 0.48 0.40 -8.65
CA THR A 94 -0.62 -0.21 -9.40
C THR A 94 -0.66 0.39 -10.80
N GLY A 95 -0.50 -0.45 -11.83
CA GLY A 95 -0.60 -0.04 -13.23
C GLY A 95 0.38 1.06 -13.68
N GLY A 96 1.50 1.24 -12.98
CA GLY A 96 2.47 2.29 -13.27
C GLY A 96 2.13 3.68 -12.69
N ILE A 97 0.99 3.82 -12.00
CA ILE A 97 0.54 5.12 -11.47
C ILE A 97 1.50 5.62 -10.40
N GLY A 98 2.05 6.82 -10.59
CA GLY A 98 2.85 7.52 -9.59
C GLY A 98 4.32 7.10 -9.52
N MET A 99 4.84 6.34 -10.48
CA MET A 99 6.26 5.96 -10.51
C MET A 99 7.17 7.19 -10.56
N ASP A 100 6.88 8.14 -11.43
CA ASP A 100 7.66 9.39 -11.55
C ASP A 100 7.57 10.21 -10.27
N VAL A 101 6.36 10.27 -9.66
CA VAL A 101 6.13 10.95 -8.39
C VAL A 101 6.96 10.32 -7.27
N TYR A 102 7.08 8.98 -7.26
CA TYR A 102 7.90 8.27 -6.28
C TYR A 102 9.38 8.56 -6.44
N VAL A 103 9.89 8.56 -7.67
CA VAL A 103 11.29 8.91 -7.97
C VAL A 103 11.61 10.33 -7.50
N GLU A 104 10.71 11.28 -7.76
CA GLU A 104 10.90 12.65 -7.30
C GLU A 104 10.78 12.77 -5.77
N ALA A 105 9.86 12.03 -5.16
CA ALA A 105 9.72 11.97 -3.71
C ALA A 105 10.97 11.41 -3.02
N LEU A 106 11.65 10.43 -3.62
CA LEU A 106 12.95 9.94 -3.10
C LEU A 106 13.96 11.07 -3.02
N LYS A 107 14.15 11.84 -4.10
CA LYS A 107 15.06 12.99 -4.14
C LYS A 107 14.71 14.04 -3.09
N ASN A 108 13.43 14.38 -2.99
CA ASN A 108 12.93 15.35 -2.01
C ASN A 108 13.16 14.92 -0.56
N ASN A 109 13.23 13.60 -0.32
CA ASN A 109 13.57 13.01 0.98
C ASN A 109 15.07 12.70 1.13
N GLY A 110 15.93 13.22 0.25
CA GLY A 110 17.39 13.08 0.33
C GLY A 110 17.91 11.68 -0.01
N LYS A 111 17.12 10.89 -0.73
CA LYS A 111 17.50 9.54 -1.18
C LYS A 111 17.84 9.56 -2.67
N SER A 112 18.76 8.66 -3.08
CA SER A 112 19.04 8.44 -4.50
C SER A 112 17.89 7.66 -5.15
N PRO A 113 17.55 7.93 -6.42
CA PRO A 113 16.62 7.09 -7.18
C PRO A 113 17.01 5.61 -7.23
N GLU A 114 18.30 5.29 -7.20
CA GLU A 114 18.82 3.93 -7.20
C GLU A 114 18.54 3.17 -5.89
N GLU A 115 18.24 3.88 -4.81
CA GLU A 115 17.79 3.28 -3.55
C GLU A 115 16.31 2.88 -3.60
N GLY A 116 15.58 3.37 -4.60
CA GLY A 116 14.18 3.09 -4.80
C GLY A 116 13.96 1.64 -5.23
N ASN A 117 12.90 1.05 -4.68
CA ASN A 117 12.42 -0.27 -5.07
C ASN A 117 10.94 -0.15 -5.44
N ILE A 118 10.61 -0.40 -6.72
CA ILE A 118 9.24 -0.36 -7.22
C ILE A 118 8.80 -1.77 -7.56
N ILE A 119 7.70 -2.20 -6.96
CA ILE A 119 7.00 -3.45 -7.30
C ILE A 119 5.72 -3.08 -8.03
N LEU A 120 5.66 -3.42 -9.30
CA LEU A 120 4.53 -3.14 -10.16
C LEU A 120 3.51 -4.28 -10.09
N GLY A 121 2.28 -3.95 -9.70
CA GLY A 121 1.11 -4.80 -9.89
C GLY A 121 0.40 -4.42 -11.21
N CYS A 122 0.14 -5.40 -12.06
CA CYS A 122 -0.62 -5.19 -13.29
C CYS A 122 -1.58 -6.37 -13.52
N TRP A 123 -2.62 -6.10 -14.29
CA TRP A 123 -3.47 -7.15 -14.86
C TRP A 123 -2.73 -7.80 -16.01
N ALA A 124 -2.80 -9.12 -16.10
CA ALA A 124 -2.22 -9.87 -17.20
C ALA A 124 -3.19 -11.00 -17.62
N ILE A 125 -3.36 -11.17 -18.93
CA ILE A 125 -4.09 -12.29 -19.50
C ILE A 125 -3.08 -13.15 -20.23
N ILE A 126 -2.97 -14.42 -19.82
CA ILE A 126 -2.07 -15.39 -20.43
C ILE A 126 -2.94 -16.50 -21.02
N ALA A 127 -3.09 -16.52 -22.34
CA ALA A 127 -3.92 -17.47 -23.06
C ALA A 127 -3.34 -17.71 -24.46
N GLU A 128 -3.81 -18.76 -25.16
CA GLU A 128 -3.47 -19.01 -26.57
C GLU A 128 -3.98 -17.89 -27.48
N ASP A 129 -5.18 -17.34 -27.17
CA ASP A 129 -5.76 -16.16 -27.80
C ASP A 129 -6.11 -15.12 -26.71
N PRO A 130 -5.17 -14.21 -26.35
CA PRO A 130 -5.38 -13.21 -25.33
C PRO A 130 -6.51 -12.21 -25.63
N GLU A 131 -6.77 -11.92 -26.91
CA GLU A 131 -7.84 -10.98 -27.32
C GLU A 131 -9.23 -11.59 -27.09
N ALA A 132 -9.41 -12.86 -27.50
CA ALA A 132 -10.64 -13.59 -27.22
C ALA A 132 -10.89 -13.76 -25.72
N GLU A 133 -9.84 -14.06 -24.94
CA GLU A 133 -9.97 -14.20 -23.50
C GLU A 133 -10.21 -12.85 -22.81
N ALA A 134 -9.65 -11.75 -23.31
CA ALA A 134 -9.95 -10.41 -22.82
C ALA A 134 -11.46 -10.07 -22.98
N ALA A 135 -12.09 -10.48 -24.07
CA ALA A 135 -13.52 -10.31 -24.25
C ALA A 135 -14.34 -11.13 -23.22
N ASN A 136 -13.90 -12.35 -22.91
CA ASN A 136 -14.58 -13.21 -21.93
C ASN A 136 -14.52 -12.64 -20.49
N VAL A 137 -13.41 -12.00 -20.10
CA VAL A 137 -13.23 -11.49 -18.75
C VAL A 137 -13.55 -9.99 -18.62
N GLY A 138 -13.78 -9.30 -19.72
CA GLY A 138 -13.91 -7.84 -19.77
C GLY A 138 -14.98 -7.30 -18.84
N GLU A 139 -16.18 -7.90 -18.82
CA GLU A 139 -17.26 -7.48 -17.92
C GLU A 139 -16.90 -7.62 -16.43
N HIS A 140 -16.13 -8.64 -16.08
CA HIS A 140 -15.70 -8.86 -14.69
C HIS A 140 -14.64 -7.84 -14.26
N VAL A 141 -13.71 -7.50 -15.16
CA VAL A 141 -12.71 -6.45 -14.94
C VAL A 141 -13.38 -5.08 -14.82
N LEU A 142 -14.36 -4.81 -15.67
CA LEU A 142 -15.14 -3.58 -15.63
C LEU A 142 -15.93 -3.46 -14.31
N TYR A 143 -16.63 -4.52 -13.93
CA TYR A 143 -17.35 -4.57 -12.66
C TYR A 143 -16.41 -4.27 -11.48
N GLN A 144 -15.29 -4.97 -11.40
CA GLN A 144 -14.30 -4.78 -10.31
C GLN A 144 -13.73 -3.36 -10.31
N SER A 145 -13.38 -2.82 -11.47
CA SER A 145 -12.84 -1.47 -11.60
C SER A 145 -13.85 -0.42 -11.13
N ASN A 146 -15.12 -0.57 -11.50
CA ASN A 146 -16.19 0.31 -11.06
C ASN A 146 -16.47 0.19 -9.56
N GLU A 147 -16.36 -1.01 -8.97
CA GLU A 147 -16.46 -1.16 -7.51
C GLU A 147 -15.32 -0.43 -6.78
N TYR A 148 -14.08 -0.50 -7.27
CA TYR A 148 -12.97 0.27 -6.71
C TYR A 148 -13.23 1.78 -6.75
N ILE A 149 -13.83 2.30 -7.83
CA ILE A 149 -14.24 3.71 -7.92
C ILE A 149 -15.29 4.01 -6.85
N ARG A 150 -16.34 3.19 -6.75
CA ARG A 150 -17.42 3.37 -5.74
C ARG A 150 -16.90 3.33 -4.31
N TRP A 151 -15.84 2.60 -4.04
CA TRP A 151 -15.20 2.51 -2.73
C TRP A 151 -14.20 3.65 -2.44
N GLY A 152 -13.91 4.50 -3.43
CA GLY A 152 -13.00 5.64 -3.27
C GLY A 152 -11.52 5.31 -3.45
N ALA A 153 -11.19 4.22 -4.14
CA ALA A 153 -9.80 3.84 -4.38
C ALA A 153 -9.06 4.85 -5.27
N PHE A 154 -9.77 5.46 -6.22
CA PHE A 154 -9.21 6.41 -7.19
C PHE A 154 -9.53 7.88 -6.88
N GLY A 155 -10.10 8.16 -5.72
CA GLY A 155 -10.53 9.49 -5.30
C GLY A 155 -11.94 9.51 -4.75
N PRO A 156 -12.53 10.69 -4.49
CA PRO A 156 -13.91 10.79 -4.04
C PRO A 156 -14.87 10.15 -5.05
N PRO A 157 -15.73 9.21 -4.61
CA PRO A 157 -16.61 8.47 -5.54
C PRO A 157 -17.57 9.35 -6.34
N ASP A 158 -18.02 10.46 -5.75
CA ASP A 158 -18.89 11.46 -6.36
C ASP A 158 -18.19 12.31 -7.43
N GLN A 159 -16.88 12.28 -7.50
CA GLN A 159 -16.05 13.05 -8.43
C GLN A 159 -15.32 12.17 -9.45
N THR A 160 -15.37 10.85 -9.30
CA THR A 160 -14.70 9.90 -10.17
C THR A 160 -15.73 9.17 -11.03
N PRO A 161 -15.76 9.41 -12.36
CA PRO A 161 -16.72 8.75 -13.23
C PRO A 161 -16.46 7.25 -13.31
N LEU A 162 -17.53 6.47 -13.39
CA LEU A 162 -17.45 5.04 -13.68
C LEU A 162 -17.00 4.83 -15.14
N PHE A 163 -16.31 3.73 -15.38
CA PHE A 163 -16.08 3.27 -16.74
C PHE A 163 -17.43 2.90 -17.37
N PRO A 164 -17.69 3.31 -18.62
CA PRO A 164 -18.92 2.95 -19.31
C PRO A 164 -18.98 1.43 -19.55
N ASP A 165 -20.19 0.91 -19.60
CA ASP A 165 -20.41 -0.45 -20.06
C ASP A 165 -19.90 -0.59 -21.50
N ALA A 166 -19.32 -1.75 -21.82
CA ALA A 166 -18.70 -2.04 -23.11
C ALA A 166 -19.75 -2.26 -24.22
#